data_bb33aabcb14961eec552fe15fe5cf7ee
#
_entry.id   bb33aabcb14961eec552fe15fe5cf7ee
#
_cell.length_a   1.000
_cell.length_b   1.000
_cell.length_c   1.000
_cell.angle_alpha   90.00
_cell.angle_beta   90.00
_cell.angle_gamma   90.00
#
_symmetry.space_group_name_H-M   'P 1'
#
loop_
_entity.id
_entity.type
_entity.pdbx_description
1 polymer ?
#
loop_
_entity_poly.entity_id
_entity_poly.type
_entity_poly.pdbx_seq_one_letter_code
_entity_poly.pdbx_strand_id
1 'polypeptide(L)'
;MKQQDNDCLLLAKLHEWDPDWGEKYRRMSTNPWSNGVLPVKLIELICLALNSACTNLQPEATRRHIRAALAAGATREEILFVLKCSSLLSIHSRSLGAPILLDEAKAAGVKPAARGKDEPTPFCDEMRAIGQWNTAWDPFFELDPVWTD
;
A
#
# COMPACT_ATOMS: atom_id res chain seq x y z
N MET A 1 24.04 1.23 4.73
CA MET A 1 25.03 2.23 5.15
C MET A 1 24.94 3.51 4.31
N LYS A 2 25.09 3.47 2.97
CA LYS A 2 25.09 4.70 2.14
C LYS A 2 23.81 5.57 2.17
N GLN A 3 22.62 5.02 2.33
CA GLN A 3 21.38 5.80 2.34
C GLN A 3 21.14 6.51 3.69
N GLN A 4 21.49 5.88 4.79
CA GLN A 4 21.40 6.49 6.13
C GLN A 4 22.38 7.67 6.24
N ASP A 5 23.53 7.56 5.57
CA ASP A 5 24.50 8.65 5.46
C ASP A 5 23.96 9.81 4.60
N ASN A 6 23.22 9.51 3.53
CA ASN A 6 22.59 10.53 2.67
C ASN A 6 21.44 11.27 3.37
N ASP A 7 20.57 10.56 4.10
CA ASP A 7 19.47 11.17 4.86
C ASP A 7 20.02 12.05 5.99
N CYS A 8 21.11 11.63 6.61
CA CYS A 8 21.81 12.41 7.62
C CYS A 8 22.49 13.67 7.03
N LEU A 9 23.07 13.54 5.81
CA LEU A 9 23.68 14.66 5.09
C LEU A 9 22.64 15.67 4.61
N LEU A 10 21.47 15.21 4.15
CA LEU A 10 20.36 16.08 3.74
C LEU A 10 19.80 16.86 4.92
N LEU A 11 19.61 16.19 6.06
CA LEU A 11 19.19 16.85 7.30
C LEU A 11 20.20 17.86 7.82
N ALA A 12 21.48 17.55 7.73
CA ALA A 12 22.55 18.46 8.12
C ALA A 12 22.57 19.71 7.21
N LYS A 13 22.45 19.54 5.89
CA LYS A 13 22.35 20.67 4.95
C LYS A 13 21.09 21.51 5.17
N LEU A 14 19.96 20.85 5.43
CA LEU A 14 18.73 21.55 5.72
C LEU A 14 18.83 22.39 6.98
N HIS A 15 19.46 21.87 8.02
CA HIS A 15 19.72 22.59 9.25
C HIS A 15 20.70 23.75 9.06
N GLU A 16 21.68 23.62 8.14
CA GLU A 16 22.60 24.68 7.75
C GLU A 16 21.88 25.82 7.02
N TRP A 17 20.94 25.50 6.13
CA TRP A 17 20.20 26.51 5.33
C TRP A 17 19.07 27.18 6.11
N ASP A 18 18.35 26.42 6.92
CA ASP A 18 17.25 26.90 7.78
C ASP A 18 17.25 26.08 9.08
N PRO A 19 17.95 26.60 10.14
CA PRO A 19 18.04 25.89 11.42
C PRO A 19 16.70 25.64 12.08
N ASP A 20 15.78 26.61 11.99
CA ASP A 20 14.44 26.50 12.62
C ASP A 20 13.60 25.44 11.93
N TRP A 21 13.61 25.40 10.62
CA TRP A 21 12.88 24.39 9.86
C TRP A 21 13.54 23.03 10.00
N GLY A 22 14.87 22.96 9.97
CA GLY A 22 15.62 21.72 10.18
C GLY A 22 15.30 21.08 11.53
N GLU A 23 15.21 21.87 12.61
CA GLU A 23 14.86 21.36 13.94
C GLU A 23 13.38 20.90 14.01
N LYS A 24 12.45 21.65 13.43
CA LYS A 24 11.03 21.26 13.36
C LYS A 24 10.86 19.96 12.58
N TYR A 25 11.54 19.83 11.44
CA TYR A 25 11.51 18.61 10.64
C TYR A 25 12.07 17.41 11.41
N ARG A 26 13.22 17.58 12.08
CA ARG A 26 13.82 16.54 12.92
C ARG A 26 12.86 16.09 14.02
N ARG A 27 12.24 17.00 14.73
CA ARG A 27 11.25 16.70 15.78
C ARG A 27 10.05 15.95 15.23
N MET A 28 9.53 16.38 14.11
CA MET A 28 8.40 15.72 13.45
C MET A 28 8.77 14.30 13.02
N SER A 29 9.91 14.12 12.37
CA SER A 29 10.34 12.82 11.84
C SER A 29 10.72 11.82 12.93
N THR A 30 11.17 12.27 14.11
CA THR A 30 11.49 11.40 15.25
C THR A 30 10.33 11.20 16.22
N ASN A 31 9.26 11.99 16.11
CA ASN A 31 8.15 11.98 17.04
C ASN A 31 7.52 10.60 17.27
N PRO A 32 7.24 9.78 16.24
CA PRO A 32 6.63 8.47 16.46
C PRO A 32 7.42 7.58 17.43
N TRP A 33 8.75 7.64 17.40
CA TRP A 33 9.61 6.84 18.28
C TRP A 33 9.82 7.45 19.66
N SER A 34 9.64 8.77 19.80
CA SER A 34 9.93 9.50 21.04
C SER A 34 8.71 9.78 21.92
N ASN A 35 7.49 9.74 21.36
CA ASN A 35 6.26 10.11 22.07
C ASN A 35 5.69 8.98 22.98
N GLY A 36 6.13 7.74 22.80
CA GLY A 36 5.70 6.59 23.59
C GLY A 36 4.26 6.12 23.36
N VAL A 37 3.56 6.63 22.35
CA VAL A 37 2.16 6.26 22.03
C VAL A 37 2.06 4.83 21.49
N LEU A 38 3.00 4.45 20.63
CA LEU A 38 3.03 3.12 20.02
C LEU A 38 4.34 2.40 20.36
N PRO A 39 4.31 1.06 20.51
CA PRO A 39 5.52 0.26 20.62
C PRO A 39 6.39 0.41 19.35
N VAL A 40 7.72 0.42 19.53
CA VAL A 40 8.68 0.55 18.42
C VAL A 40 8.41 -0.46 17.31
N LYS A 41 8.13 -1.72 17.66
CA LYS A 41 7.77 -2.77 16.72
C LYS A 41 6.63 -2.33 15.77
N LEU A 42 5.58 -1.74 16.33
CA LEU A 42 4.42 -1.32 15.55
C LEU A 42 4.75 -0.11 14.65
N ILE A 43 5.55 0.82 15.16
CA ILE A 43 6.03 1.97 14.36
C ILE A 43 6.80 1.48 13.14
N GLU A 44 7.72 0.53 13.33
CA GLU A 44 8.54 -0.03 12.24
C GLU A 44 7.69 -0.78 11.21
N LEU A 45 6.66 -1.51 11.65
CA LEU A 45 5.71 -2.19 10.76
C LEU A 45 4.86 -1.20 9.95
N ILE A 46 4.42 -0.09 10.55
CA ILE A 46 3.71 0.99 9.85
C ILE A 46 4.64 1.66 8.82
N CYS A 47 5.87 1.99 9.22
CA CYS A 47 6.86 2.55 8.29
C CYS A 47 7.19 1.60 7.15
N LEU A 48 7.26 0.30 7.41
CA LEU A 48 7.40 -0.73 6.38
C LEU A 48 6.23 -0.67 5.38
N ALA A 49 4.98 -0.64 5.86
CA ALA A 49 3.80 -0.55 5.02
C ALA A 49 3.84 0.68 4.09
N LEU A 50 4.18 1.84 4.66
CA LEU A 50 4.25 3.11 3.92
C LEU A 50 5.35 3.11 2.84
N ASN A 51 6.51 2.52 3.14
CA ASN A 51 7.65 2.52 2.23
C ASN A 51 7.59 1.40 1.16
N SER A 52 6.85 0.32 1.42
CA SER A 52 6.62 -0.76 0.45
C SER A 52 5.37 -0.56 -0.40
N ALA A 53 4.51 0.40 -0.07
CA ALA A 53 3.30 0.70 -0.84
C ALA A 53 3.63 1.15 -2.26
N CYS A 54 2.77 0.80 -3.22
CA CYS A 54 2.94 1.13 -4.65
C CYS A 54 3.06 2.64 -4.94
N THR A 55 2.59 3.48 -4.02
CA THR A 55 2.69 4.94 -4.10
C THR A 55 4.06 5.49 -3.68
N ASN A 56 4.90 4.70 -3.05
CA ASN A 56 6.18 5.16 -2.51
C ASN A 56 7.38 4.33 -3.01
N LEU A 57 7.32 3.00 -2.90
CA LEU A 57 8.31 2.04 -3.42
C LEU A 57 9.77 2.43 -3.10
N GLN A 58 10.09 2.61 -1.82
CA GLN A 58 11.41 2.98 -1.33
C GLN A 58 12.21 1.74 -0.87
N PRO A 59 13.05 1.11 -1.72
CA PRO A 59 13.69 -0.17 -1.41
C PRO A 59 14.59 -0.11 -0.18
N GLU A 60 15.38 0.95 -0.03
CA GLU A 60 16.32 1.08 1.08
C GLU A 60 15.60 1.37 2.41
N ALA A 61 14.57 2.22 2.38
CA ALA A 61 13.74 2.46 3.56
C ALA A 61 12.98 1.18 3.96
N THR A 62 12.39 0.46 2.99
CA THR A 62 11.74 -0.83 3.23
C THR A 62 12.70 -1.82 3.91
N ARG A 63 13.92 -1.96 3.39
CA ARG A 63 14.96 -2.83 3.97
C ARG A 63 15.33 -2.42 5.39
N ARG A 64 15.48 -1.12 5.63
CA ARG A 64 15.79 -0.56 6.95
C ARG A 64 14.69 -0.89 7.95
N HIS A 65 13.42 -0.67 7.62
CA HIS A 65 12.29 -0.91 8.50
C HIS A 65 12.03 -2.41 8.74
N ILE A 66 12.29 -3.29 7.77
CA ILE A 66 12.30 -4.74 8.01
C ILE A 66 13.32 -5.12 9.09
N ARG A 67 14.56 -4.63 8.98
CA ARG A 67 15.61 -4.92 9.97
C ARG A 67 15.25 -4.38 11.36
N ALA A 68 14.75 -3.13 11.42
CA ALA A 68 14.36 -2.50 12.66
C ALA A 68 13.15 -3.19 13.30
N ALA A 69 12.16 -3.61 12.52
CA ALA A 69 11.01 -4.39 13.00
C ALA A 69 11.46 -5.73 13.61
N LEU A 70 12.33 -6.47 12.92
CA LEU A 70 12.91 -7.71 13.44
C LEU A 70 13.69 -7.48 14.74
N ALA A 71 14.52 -6.44 14.80
CA ALA A 71 15.25 -6.06 16.02
C ALA A 71 14.32 -5.66 17.17
N ALA A 72 13.15 -5.08 16.87
CA ALA A 72 12.10 -4.76 17.83
C ALA A 72 11.17 -5.96 18.18
N GLY A 73 11.50 -7.18 17.73
CA GLY A 73 10.76 -8.40 18.04
C GLY A 73 9.58 -8.70 17.15
N ALA A 74 9.53 -8.13 15.94
CA ALA A 74 8.55 -8.56 14.94
C ALA A 74 8.90 -9.95 14.39
N THR A 75 7.86 -10.77 14.16
CA THR A 75 8.03 -12.06 13.51
C THR A 75 8.06 -11.92 11.98
N ARG A 76 8.59 -12.93 11.30
CA ARG A 76 8.52 -13.03 9.84
C ARG A 76 7.08 -12.98 9.33
N GLU A 77 6.18 -13.62 10.05
CA GLU A 77 4.75 -13.71 9.73
C GLU A 77 4.07 -12.34 9.85
N GLU A 78 4.38 -11.56 10.88
CA GLU A 78 3.89 -10.19 11.04
C GLU A 78 4.37 -9.30 9.90
N ILE A 79 5.63 -9.37 9.53
CA ILE A 79 6.21 -8.63 8.39
C ILE A 79 5.53 -9.04 7.08
N LEU A 80 5.39 -10.35 6.83
CA LEU A 80 4.73 -10.86 5.63
C LEU A 80 3.25 -10.41 5.57
N PHE A 81 2.56 -10.40 6.69
CA PHE A 81 1.18 -9.91 6.77
C PHE A 81 1.08 -8.44 6.37
N VAL A 82 1.98 -7.59 6.88
CA VAL A 82 2.03 -6.16 6.51
C VAL A 82 2.28 -5.99 5.01
N LEU A 83 3.20 -6.74 4.42
CA LEU A 83 3.45 -6.69 2.97
C LEU A 83 2.24 -7.13 2.14
N LYS A 84 1.54 -8.17 2.58
CA LYS A 84 0.28 -8.60 1.94
C LYS A 84 -0.79 -7.51 2.03
N CYS A 85 -0.98 -6.90 3.20
CA CYS A 85 -1.92 -5.78 3.36
C CYS A 85 -1.54 -4.59 2.48
N SER A 86 -0.25 -4.23 2.41
CA SER A 86 0.24 -3.13 1.56
C SER A 86 0.00 -3.41 0.07
N SER A 87 0.08 -4.66 -0.38
CA SER A 87 -0.20 -5.03 -1.77
C SER A 87 -1.67 -4.83 -2.16
N LEU A 88 -2.60 -4.91 -1.21
CA LEU A 88 -4.02 -4.67 -1.45
C LEU A 88 -4.34 -3.19 -1.73
N LEU A 89 -3.48 -2.25 -1.34
CA LEU A 89 -3.66 -0.83 -1.62
C LEU A 89 -3.57 -0.51 -3.13
N SER A 90 -2.87 -1.32 -3.92
CA SER A 90 -2.81 -1.18 -5.38
C SER A 90 -4.16 -1.47 -6.07
N ILE A 91 -5.06 -2.12 -5.37
CA ILE A 91 -6.44 -2.40 -5.81
C ILE A 91 -7.31 -1.12 -5.96
N HIS A 92 -6.89 0.03 -5.45
CA HIS A 92 -7.63 1.29 -5.60
C HIS A 92 -7.81 1.73 -7.07
N SER A 93 -6.85 1.44 -7.95
CA SER A 93 -7.01 1.70 -9.40
C SER A 93 -8.20 0.94 -9.99
N ARG A 94 -8.48 -0.25 -9.47
CA ARG A 94 -9.66 -1.04 -9.81
C ARG A 94 -10.95 -0.35 -9.32
N SER A 95 -11.02 0.00 -8.04
CA SER A 95 -12.24 0.57 -7.43
C SER A 95 -12.61 1.94 -8.03
N LEU A 96 -11.64 2.66 -8.57
CA LEU A 96 -11.84 3.93 -9.25
C LEU A 96 -11.95 3.75 -10.78
N GLY A 97 -11.04 3.00 -11.38
CA GLY A 97 -10.90 2.92 -12.84
C GLY A 97 -12.01 2.13 -13.52
N ALA A 98 -12.43 1.00 -12.96
CA ALA A 98 -13.45 0.16 -13.60
C ALA A 98 -14.83 0.82 -13.67
N PRO A 99 -15.37 1.46 -12.61
CA PRO A 99 -16.61 2.22 -12.71
C PRO A 99 -16.53 3.35 -13.73
N ILE A 100 -15.44 4.11 -13.74
CA ILE A 100 -15.23 5.20 -14.71
C ILE A 100 -15.21 4.64 -16.14
N LEU A 101 -14.51 3.53 -16.39
CA LEU A 101 -14.48 2.90 -17.70
C LEU A 101 -15.89 2.49 -18.17
N LEU A 102 -16.70 1.90 -17.30
CA LEU A 102 -18.08 1.53 -17.63
C LEU A 102 -18.93 2.76 -17.97
N ASP A 103 -18.81 3.83 -17.20
CA ASP A 103 -19.55 5.07 -17.41
C ASP A 103 -19.14 5.75 -18.73
N GLU A 104 -17.83 5.88 -18.98
CA GLU A 104 -17.31 6.50 -20.20
C GLU A 104 -17.61 5.66 -21.46
N ALA A 105 -17.48 4.34 -21.37
CA ALA A 105 -17.83 3.44 -22.46
C ALA A 105 -19.33 3.56 -22.81
N LYS A 106 -20.19 3.61 -21.79
CA LYS A 106 -21.63 3.83 -21.97
C LYS A 106 -21.93 5.18 -22.62
N ALA A 107 -21.27 6.25 -22.15
CA ALA A 107 -21.42 7.59 -22.72
C ALA A 107 -20.95 7.64 -24.18
N ALA A 108 -19.91 6.90 -24.54
CA ALA A 108 -19.38 6.78 -25.92
C ALA A 108 -20.18 5.81 -26.79
N GLY A 109 -21.21 5.12 -26.27
CA GLY A 109 -21.96 4.10 -27.00
C GLY A 109 -21.18 2.81 -27.28
N VAL A 110 -20.05 2.61 -26.57
CA VAL A 110 -19.21 1.41 -26.67
C VAL A 110 -19.71 0.39 -25.66
N LYS A 111 -20.07 -0.81 -26.12
CA LYS A 111 -20.38 -1.92 -25.22
C LYS A 111 -19.08 -2.60 -24.83
N PRO A 112 -18.74 -2.68 -23.54
CA PRO A 112 -17.62 -3.49 -23.09
C PRO A 112 -17.86 -4.93 -23.52
N ALA A 113 -16.92 -5.54 -24.26
CA ALA A 113 -16.93 -6.97 -24.47
C ALA A 113 -16.46 -7.62 -23.16
N ALA A 114 -17.38 -8.24 -22.42
CA ALA A 114 -17.00 -9.00 -21.23
C ALA A 114 -16.16 -10.20 -21.68
N ARG A 115 -14.86 -10.15 -21.38
CA ARG A 115 -13.94 -11.24 -21.65
C ARG A 115 -14.26 -12.41 -20.72
N GLY A 116 -14.40 -13.61 -21.30
CA GLY A 116 -14.63 -14.82 -20.50
C GLY A 116 -16.01 -14.91 -19.84
N LYS A 117 -17.03 -14.23 -20.39
CA LYS A 117 -18.38 -14.18 -19.81
C LYS A 117 -19.01 -15.57 -19.59
N ASP A 118 -18.64 -16.55 -20.39
CA ASP A 118 -19.16 -17.91 -20.33
C ASP A 118 -18.19 -18.90 -19.67
N GLU A 119 -17.07 -18.42 -19.12
CA GLU A 119 -16.10 -19.25 -18.42
C GLU A 119 -16.48 -19.40 -16.93
N PRO A 120 -16.17 -20.56 -16.31
CA PRO A 120 -16.44 -20.77 -14.89
C PRO A 120 -15.67 -19.78 -14.01
N THR A 121 -16.33 -19.28 -12.97
CA THR A 121 -15.74 -18.40 -11.95
C THR A 121 -15.97 -18.98 -10.56
N PRO A 122 -15.34 -20.13 -10.25
CA PRO A 122 -15.64 -20.91 -9.03
C PRO A 122 -15.35 -20.17 -7.75
N PHE A 123 -14.28 -19.36 -7.70
CA PHE A 123 -13.96 -18.60 -6.48
C PHE A 123 -14.95 -17.45 -6.26
N CYS A 124 -15.31 -16.72 -7.29
CA CYS A 124 -16.33 -15.68 -7.20
C CYS A 124 -17.70 -16.26 -6.78
N ASP A 125 -18.05 -17.43 -7.32
CA ASP A 125 -19.31 -18.12 -7.00
C ASP A 125 -19.30 -18.60 -5.54
N GLU A 126 -18.18 -19.13 -5.06
CA GLU A 126 -18.01 -19.52 -3.64
C GLU A 126 -18.15 -18.30 -2.72
N MET A 127 -17.46 -17.19 -3.03
CA MET A 127 -17.54 -15.96 -2.24
C MET A 127 -18.97 -15.41 -2.15
N ARG A 128 -19.74 -15.50 -3.24
CA ARG A 128 -21.16 -15.13 -3.25
C ARG A 128 -22.01 -16.09 -2.41
N ALA A 129 -21.76 -17.38 -2.55
CA ALA A 129 -22.52 -18.43 -1.84
C ALA A 129 -22.36 -18.32 -0.32
N ILE A 130 -21.17 -17.98 0.17
CA ILE A 130 -20.89 -17.79 1.61
C ILE A 130 -21.16 -16.37 2.11
N GLY A 131 -21.69 -15.47 1.25
CA GLY A 131 -22.03 -14.09 1.62
C GLY A 131 -20.82 -13.19 1.89
N GLN A 132 -19.64 -13.54 1.40
CA GLN A 132 -18.40 -12.76 1.54
C GLN A 132 -18.00 -11.99 0.28
N TRP A 133 -18.87 -11.98 -0.73
CA TRP A 133 -18.64 -11.18 -1.92
C TRP A 133 -18.66 -9.69 -1.61
N ASN A 134 -17.60 -8.98 -2.02
CA ASN A 134 -17.54 -7.54 -1.90
C ASN A 134 -17.98 -6.90 -3.23
N THR A 135 -19.10 -6.17 -3.20
CA THR A 135 -19.69 -5.52 -4.38
C THR A 135 -18.75 -4.50 -5.07
N ALA A 136 -17.69 -4.06 -4.41
CA ALA A 136 -16.64 -3.28 -5.06
C ALA A 136 -15.92 -4.03 -6.21
N TRP A 137 -16.13 -5.36 -6.32
CA TRP A 137 -15.64 -6.18 -7.42
C TRP A 137 -16.60 -6.24 -8.62
N ASP A 138 -17.89 -5.86 -8.46
CA ASP A 138 -18.89 -5.99 -9.52
C ASP A 138 -18.49 -5.32 -10.83
N PRO A 139 -17.92 -4.08 -10.86
CA PRO A 139 -17.52 -3.44 -12.12
C PRO A 139 -16.40 -4.21 -12.85
N PHE A 140 -15.48 -4.81 -12.10
CA PHE A 140 -14.42 -5.63 -12.69
C PHE A 140 -14.95 -6.98 -13.17
N PHE A 141 -15.82 -7.60 -12.39
CA PHE A 141 -16.46 -8.84 -12.77
C PHE A 141 -17.30 -8.69 -14.05
N GLU A 142 -17.93 -7.54 -14.22
CA GLU A 142 -18.65 -7.21 -15.47
C GLU A 142 -17.72 -7.09 -16.67
N LEU A 143 -16.51 -6.51 -16.46
CA LEU A 143 -15.52 -6.27 -17.52
C LEU A 143 -14.69 -7.52 -17.86
N ASP A 144 -14.23 -8.24 -16.84
CA ASP A 144 -13.37 -9.43 -17.00
C ASP A 144 -13.59 -10.40 -15.82
N PRO A 145 -14.62 -11.26 -15.90
CA PRO A 145 -14.95 -12.20 -14.82
C PRO A 145 -13.83 -13.21 -14.55
N VAL A 146 -13.11 -13.64 -15.59
CA VAL A 146 -12.01 -14.63 -15.45
C VAL A 146 -10.83 -14.04 -14.68
N TRP A 147 -10.47 -12.79 -14.94
CA TRP A 147 -9.41 -12.14 -14.18
C TRP A 147 -9.84 -11.82 -12.74
N THR A 148 -11.14 -11.60 -12.54
CA THR A 148 -11.69 -11.28 -11.22
C THR A 148 -11.75 -12.52 -10.31
N ASP A 149 -11.90 -13.72 -10.89
CA ASP A 149 -11.85 -15.01 -10.21
C ASP A 149 -10.43 -15.39 -9.79
#